data_d7fcdcf34b3e0fe4d87e69f477f6a15a
#
_entry.id   d7fcdcf34b3e0fe4d87e69f477f6a15a
#
_cell.length_a   1.000
_cell.length_b   1.000
_cell.length_c   1.000
_cell.angle_alpha   90.00
_cell.angle_beta   90.00
_cell.angle_gamma   90.00
#
_symmetry.space_group_name_H-M   'P 1'
#
loop_
_entity.id
_entity.type
_entity.pdbx_description
1 polymer ?
#
loop_
_entity_poly.entity_id
_entity_poly.type
_entity_poly.pdbx_seq_one_letter_code
_entity_poly.pdbx_strand_id
1 'polypeptide(L)'
;MRIGDFAYSARAMHQLDLFRHLPAPANSPSSDEAARPIIGPDRIGDEELLAALPNAGLAGSLALAAEAGRRRLTAAIPALEALCRRFAGFGADRIVPEQAAAIDALAQIAGADAAQALARLIARRTVQGPCLQRAIGAAARLGAKLPAGTVMELLRHDDPQIRADARRFAQPSPGIVAQLRELLDDLRRPVRMAAACALGLMRRDEVRPLLARYLREEPSTQIIDAVAPVANEECIVLLGRIARTMPGLSAAALDALDAIDHPRASKIADEIGVPSSNG
;
A
#
# COMPACT_ATOMS: atom_id res chain seq x y z
N MET A 1 59.97 -12.37 2.30
CA MET A 1 59.11 -13.47 1.82
C MET A 1 58.25 -12.86 0.70
N ARG A 2 58.31 -13.48 -0.50
CA ARG A 2 58.04 -12.86 -1.82
C ARG A 2 56.56 -12.57 -2.07
N ILE A 3 56.30 -11.41 -2.64
CA ILE A 3 55.05 -10.95 -3.23
C ILE A 3 54.85 -11.69 -4.55
N GLY A 4 53.76 -12.39 -4.72
CA GLY A 4 53.40 -13.10 -5.95
C GLY A 4 52.52 -12.25 -6.84
N ASP A 5 53.04 -11.91 -8.02
CA ASP A 5 52.38 -11.27 -9.14
C ASP A 5 51.20 -12.12 -9.64
N PHE A 6 49.99 -11.59 -9.67
CA PHE A 6 48.88 -12.14 -10.45
C PHE A 6 48.75 -11.33 -11.75
N ALA A 7 49.26 -11.93 -12.81
CA ALA A 7 49.10 -11.44 -14.17
C ALA A 7 47.61 -11.50 -14.61
N TYR A 8 47.00 -10.37 -14.83
CA TYR A 8 45.68 -10.24 -15.49
C TYR A 8 45.87 -10.58 -16.99
N SER A 9 45.41 -11.76 -17.37
CA SER A 9 45.45 -12.26 -18.73
C SER A 9 44.52 -11.44 -19.67
N ALA A 10 45.10 -10.98 -20.77
CA ALA A 10 44.48 -10.25 -21.88
C ALA A 10 43.48 -11.12 -22.63
N ARG A 11 42.25 -11.27 -22.08
CA ARG A 11 41.11 -11.97 -22.74
C ARG A 11 39.88 -11.08 -22.92
N ALA A 12 39.99 -9.79 -22.66
CA ALA A 12 38.87 -8.84 -22.73
C ALA A 12 38.79 -8.05 -24.06
N MET A 13 39.60 -8.40 -25.08
CA MET A 13 39.64 -7.63 -26.34
C MET A 13 39.00 -8.32 -27.57
N HIS A 14 38.27 -9.41 -27.40
CA HIS A 14 37.63 -10.09 -28.54
C HIS A 14 36.11 -9.95 -28.61
N GLN A 15 35.49 -9.16 -27.78
CA GLN A 15 34.03 -9.03 -27.77
C GLN A 15 33.50 -7.78 -28.50
N LEU A 16 34.36 -6.96 -29.06
CA LEU A 16 33.97 -5.74 -29.79
C LEU A 16 33.89 -5.90 -31.34
N ASP A 17 34.27 -7.07 -31.87
CA ASP A 17 34.25 -7.28 -33.35
C ASP A 17 32.98 -7.98 -33.88
N LEU A 18 32.04 -8.36 -33.00
CA LEU A 18 30.79 -9.04 -33.39
C LEU A 18 29.78 -8.14 -34.11
N PHE A 19 29.96 -6.81 -34.05
CA PHE A 19 29.01 -5.86 -34.66
C PHE A 19 29.52 -5.25 -35.99
N ARG A 20 30.70 -5.65 -36.49
CA ARG A 20 31.30 -5.06 -37.68
C ARG A 20 30.78 -5.61 -39.01
N HIS A 21 29.97 -6.67 -39.00
CA HIS A 21 29.45 -7.33 -40.19
C HIS A 21 27.93 -7.45 -40.28
N LEU A 22 27.20 -6.58 -39.62
CA LEU A 22 25.78 -6.48 -39.91
C LEU A 22 25.62 -5.58 -41.14
N PRO A 23 25.01 -6.09 -42.26
CA PRO A 23 24.65 -5.24 -43.37
C PRO A 23 23.71 -4.15 -42.84
N ALA A 24 23.92 -2.92 -43.25
CA ALA A 24 23.05 -1.80 -42.95
C ALA A 24 21.59 -2.20 -43.28
N PRO A 25 20.63 -1.98 -42.38
CA PRO A 25 19.24 -2.28 -42.69
C PRO A 25 18.82 -1.43 -43.89
N ALA A 26 18.55 -2.10 -45.00
CA ALA A 26 18.03 -1.51 -46.20
C ALA A 26 16.55 -1.16 -46.03
N ASN A 27 16.23 -0.24 -45.18
CA ASN A 27 14.96 0.49 -45.11
C ASN A 27 15.13 1.60 -44.05
N SER A 28 15.70 2.71 -44.49
CA SER A 28 15.47 3.97 -43.81
C SER A 28 13.96 4.26 -43.94
N PRO A 29 13.20 4.38 -42.86
CA PRO A 29 11.82 4.85 -43.00
C PRO A 29 11.87 6.23 -43.66
N SER A 30 11.02 6.40 -44.68
CA SER A 30 10.86 7.66 -45.37
C SER A 30 10.62 8.78 -44.37
N SER A 31 11.29 9.92 -44.62
CA SER A 31 11.30 11.10 -43.74
C SER A 31 9.92 11.72 -43.46
N ASP A 32 8.86 11.17 -44.01
CA ASP A 32 7.48 11.63 -43.85
C ASP A 32 6.71 10.96 -42.68
N GLU A 33 7.28 9.92 -42.02
CA GLU A 33 6.64 9.28 -40.87
C GLU A 33 7.09 9.87 -39.52
N ALA A 34 7.98 10.85 -39.57
CA ALA A 34 8.71 11.37 -38.40
C ALA A 34 8.14 12.63 -37.75
N ALA A 35 6.89 13.00 -37.97
CA ALA A 35 6.34 14.15 -37.25
C ALA A 35 4.82 14.10 -37.07
N ARG A 36 4.29 13.01 -36.50
CA ARG A 36 3.03 13.17 -35.79
C ARG A 36 3.35 13.96 -34.52
N PRO A 37 2.75 15.15 -34.32
CA PRO A 37 2.97 15.90 -33.11
C PRO A 37 2.60 14.97 -31.95
N ILE A 38 3.49 14.84 -30.95
CA ILE A 38 3.20 14.17 -29.70
C ILE A 38 2.13 15.04 -29.03
N ILE A 39 0.87 14.77 -29.33
CA ILE A 39 -0.25 15.41 -28.66
C ILE A 39 -0.14 14.97 -27.20
N GLY A 40 0.07 15.94 -26.29
CA GLY A 40 0.11 15.64 -24.87
C GLY A 40 -1.18 14.93 -24.43
N PRO A 41 -1.13 14.01 -23.46
CA PRO A 41 -2.29 13.25 -23.02
C PRO A 41 -3.45 14.13 -22.53
N ASP A 42 -3.17 15.37 -22.18
CA ASP A 42 -4.14 16.40 -21.78
C ASP A 42 -5.03 16.91 -22.93
N ARG A 43 -4.59 16.72 -24.19
CA ARG A 43 -5.25 17.22 -25.40
C ARG A 43 -6.04 16.17 -26.19
N ILE A 44 -5.89 14.91 -25.85
CA ILE A 44 -6.64 13.82 -26.52
C ILE A 44 -8.02 13.64 -25.88
N GLY A 45 -8.99 13.19 -26.68
CA GLY A 45 -10.33 12.86 -26.20
C GLY A 45 -10.34 11.61 -25.32
N ASP A 46 -11.40 11.42 -24.55
CA ASP A 46 -11.53 10.27 -23.66
C ASP A 46 -11.52 8.94 -24.41
N GLU A 47 -12.19 8.86 -25.57
CA GLU A 47 -12.21 7.66 -26.41
C GLU A 47 -10.82 7.32 -26.95
N GLU A 48 -10.08 8.33 -27.41
CA GLU A 48 -8.71 8.15 -27.91
C GLU A 48 -7.76 7.72 -26.79
N LEU A 49 -7.89 8.32 -25.58
CA LEU A 49 -7.13 7.92 -24.40
C LEU A 49 -7.38 6.45 -24.06
N LEU A 50 -8.65 6.03 -24.02
CA LEU A 50 -9.04 4.65 -23.71
C LEU A 50 -8.52 3.66 -24.75
N ALA A 51 -8.51 4.02 -26.04
CA ALA A 51 -7.99 3.19 -27.10
C ALA A 51 -6.44 3.08 -27.07
N ALA A 52 -5.75 4.17 -26.69
CA ALA A 52 -4.30 4.22 -26.65
C ALA A 52 -3.69 3.50 -25.42
N LEU A 53 -4.34 3.57 -24.25
CA LEU A 53 -3.81 3.08 -22.98
C LEU A 53 -3.35 1.60 -23.00
N PRO A 54 -4.08 0.63 -23.56
CA PRO A 54 -3.68 -0.78 -23.57
C PRO A 54 -2.40 -1.06 -24.36
N ASN A 55 -2.12 -0.25 -25.38
CA ASN A 55 -1.02 -0.46 -26.34
C ASN A 55 0.16 0.51 -26.14
N ALA A 56 0.05 1.40 -25.17
CA ALA A 56 1.08 2.41 -24.92
C ALA A 56 2.40 1.79 -24.44
N GLY A 57 3.52 2.34 -24.92
CA GLY A 57 4.85 2.07 -24.36
C GLY A 57 4.99 2.67 -22.96
N LEU A 58 6.16 2.45 -22.31
CA LEU A 58 6.39 2.85 -20.91
C LEU A 58 5.99 4.31 -20.63
N ALA A 59 6.60 5.27 -21.29
CA ALA A 59 6.32 6.69 -21.03
C ALA A 59 4.86 7.07 -21.33
N GLY A 60 4.30 6.52 -22.40
CA GLY A 60 2.91 6.75 -22.79
C GLY A 60 1.93 6.16 -21.78
N SER A 61 2.15 4.93 -21.31
CA SER A 61 1.26 4.29 -20.35
C SER A 61 1.21 5.03 -19.00
N LEU A 62 2.34 5.58 -18.53
CA LEU A 62 2.38 6.40 -17.32
C LEU A 62 1.56 7.68 -17.48
N ALA A 63 1.76 8.39 -18.58
CA ALA A 63 1.07 9.65 -18.85
C ALA A 63 -0.44 9.46 -19.05
N LEU A 64 -0.84 8.43 -19.82
CA LEU A 64 -2.25 8.13 -20.08
C LEU A 64 -2.96 7.62 -18.81
N ALA A 65 -2.30 6.79 -17.98
CA ALA A 65 -2.86 6.35 -16.72
C ALA A 65 -3.08 7.54 -15.77
N ALA A 66 -2.09 8.42 -15.63
CA ALA A 66 -2.22 9.62 -14.81
C ALA A 66 -3.37 10.53 -15.28
N GLU A 67 -3.53 10.71 -16.58
CA GLU A 67 -4.59 11.51 -17.18
C GLU A 67 -5.97 10.87 -16.98
N ALA A 68 -6.10 9.54 -17.15
CA ALA A 68 -7.31 8.80 -16.84
C ALA A 68 -7.74 8.98 -15.36
N GLY A 69 -6.77 8.94 -14.45
CA GLY A 69 -6.99 9.19 -13.03
C GLY A 69 -7.45 10.63 -12.76
N ARG A 70 -6.77 11.62 -13.33
CA ARG A 70 -7.10 13.06 -13.19
C ARG A 70 -8.52 13.38 -13.68
N ARG A 71 -8.93 12.78 -14.82
CA ARG A 71 -10.30 12.92 -15.37
C ARG A 71 -11.33 12.06 -14.66
N ARG A 72 -10.90 11.15 -13.77
CA ARG A 72 -11.74 10.16 -13.09
C ARG A 72 -12.55 9.29 -14.07
N LEU A 73 -11.90 8.84 -15.14
CA LEU A 73 -12.54 8.05 -16.20
C LEU A 73 -12.81 6.62 -15.72
N THR A 74 -14.02 6.32 -15.28
CA THR A 74 -14.42 4.97 -14.84
C THR A 74 -14.27 3.94 -15.97
N ALA A 75 -14.48 4.34 -17.23
CA ALA A 75 -14.30 3.49 -18.40
C ALA A 75 -12.85 3.03 -18.60
N ALA A 76 -11.84 3.71 -17.99
CA ALA A 76 -10.44 3.31 -18.03
C ALA A 76 -10.09 2.15 -17.07
N ILE A 77 -10.94 1.81 -16.10
CA ILE A 77 -10.66 0.78 -15.08
C ILE A 77 -10.20 -0.55 -15.70
N PRO A 78 -10.88 -1.13 -16.71
CA PRO A 78 -10.44 -2.40 -17.31
C PRO A 78 -9.05 -2.31 -17.96
N ALA A 79 -8.74 -1.18 -18.61
CA ALA A 79 -7.44 -0.96 -19.23
C ALA A 79 -6.31 -0.80 -18.20
N LEU A 80 -6.59 -0.13 -17.08
CA LEU A 80 -5.65 0.01 -15.95
C LEU A 80 -5.38 -1.34 -15.27
N GLU A 81 -6.40 -2.18 -15.08
CA GLU A 81 -6.20 -3.56 -14.62
C GLU A 81 -5.36 -4.39 -15.61
N ALA A 82 -5.61 -4.24 -16.92
CA ALA A 82 -4.84 -4.91 -17.95
C ALA A 82 -3.37 -4.45 -17.92
N LEU A 83 -3.12 -3.16 -17.71
CA LEU A 83 -1.78 -2.60 -17.56
C LEU A 83 -1.04 -3.25 -16.36
N CYS A 84 -1.69 -3.40 -15.21
CA CYS A 84 -1.12 -4.13 -14.09
C CYS A 84 -0.79 -5.60 -14.42
N ARG A 85 -1.68 -6.29 -15.16
CA ARG A 85 -1.50 -7.69 -15.55
C ARG A 85 -0.33 -7.93 -16.51
N ARG A 86 0.00 -6.96 -17.38
CA ARG A 86 1.18 -7.05 -18.28
C ARG A 86 2.48 -7.27 -17.52
N PHE A 87 2.55 -6.81 -16.27
CA PHE A 87 3.73 -6.87 -15.41
C PHE A 87 3.51 -7.79 -14.20
N ALA A 88 2.55 -8.71 -14.28
CA ALA A 88 2.33 -9.70 -13.22
C ALA A 88 3.59 -10.55 -13.01
N GLY A 89 3.97 -10.79 -11.75
CA GLY A 89 5.20 -11.50 -11.40
C GLY A 89 6.47 -10.65 -11.35
N PHE A 90 6.39 -9.37 -11.75
CA PHE A 90 7.49 -8.43 -11.60
C PHE A 90 7.32 -7.56 -10.35
N GLY A 91 8.43 -7.03 -9.84
CA GLY A 91 8.39 -5.99 -8.81
C GLY A 91 8.35 -6.50 -7.38
N ALA A 92 8.87 -7.71 -7.10
CA ALA A 92 9.01 -8.20 -5.72
C ALA A 92 9.84 -7.21 -4.86
N ASP A 93 10.95 -6.72 -5.40
CA ASP A 93 11.93 -5.88 -4.68
C ASP A 93 11.93 -4.41 -5.12
N ARG A 94 11.17 -4.06 -6.15
CA ARG A 94 11.19 -2.71 -6.74
C ARG A 94 9.82 -2.29 -7.27
N ILE A 95 9.64 -0.97 -7.37
CA ILE A 95 8.44 -0.41 -7.99
C ILE A 95 8.44 -0.74 -9.50
N VAL A 96 7.31 -1.21 -10.01
CA VAL A 96 7.00 -1.28 -11.43
C VAL A 96 6.22 -0.01 -11.77
N PRO A 97 6.81 0.92 -12.54
CA PRO A 97 6.23 2.25 -12.76
C PRO A 97 4.82 2.19 -13.35
N GLU A 98 4.56 1.29 -14.31
CA GLU A 98 3.25 1.14 -14.94
C GLU A 98 2.19 0.64 -13.96
N GLN A 99 2.54 -0.32 -13.11
CA GLN A 99 1.64 -0.79 -12.07
C GLN A 99 1.35 0.32 -11.05
N ALA A 100 2.39 1.06 -10.65
CA ALA A 100 2.22 2.17 -9.71
C ALA A 100 1.30 3.26 -10.29
N ALA A 101 1.51 3.66 -11.54
CA ALA A 101 0.67 4.65 -12.22
C ALA A 101 -0.79 4.17 -12.36
N ALA A 102 -1.00 2.89 -12.72
CA ALA A 102 -2.33 2.32 -12.82
C ALA A 102 -3.05 2.27 -11.46
N ILE A 103 -2.35 1.89 -10.38
CA ILE A 103 -2.89 1.87 -9.01
C ILE A 103 -3.27 3.29 -8.56
N ASP A 104 -2.40 4.28 -8.84
CA ASP A 104 -2.68 5.68 -8.50
C ASP A 104 -3.88 6.24 -9.27
N ALA A 105 -3.99 5.89 -10.56
CA ALA A 105 -5.14 6.25 -11.39
C ALA A 105 -6.44 5.64 -10.83
N LEU A 106 -6.43 4.35 -10.49
CA LEU A 106 -7.58 3.68 -9.84
C LEU A 106 -7.96 4.36 -8.52
N ALA A 107 -6.97 4.76 -7.71
CA ALA A 107 -7.21 5.48 -6.47
C ALA A 107 -7.82 6.88 -6.69
N GLN A 108 -7.47 7.58 -7.79
CA GLN A 108 -8.01 8.90 -8.15
C GLN A 108 -9.40 8.79 -8.77
N ILE A 109 -9.66 7.78 -9.62
CA ILE A 109 -10.98 7.49 -10.18
C ILE A 109 -11.97 7.28 -9.04
N ALA A 110 -11.54 6.55 -8.00
CA ALA A 110 -12.33 6.23 -6.83
C ALA A 110 -13.64 5.46 -7.14
N GLY A 111 -14.54 5.36 -6.15
CA GLY A 111 -15.81 4.66 -6.32
C GLY A 111 -15.70 3.13 -6.19
N ALA A 112 -16.86 2.47 -6.26
CA ALA A 112 -16.98 1.03 -6.00
C ALA A 112 -16.23 0.17 -7.03
N ASP A 113 -16.26 0.56 -8.30
CA ASP A 113 -15.64 -0.20 -9.39
C ASP A 113 -14.10 -0.17 -9.28
N ALA A 114 -13.53 1.00 -8.96
CA ALA A 114 -12.09 1.14 -8.72
C ALA A 114 -11.65 0.37 -7.46
N ALA A 115 -12.43 0.43 -6.38
CA ALA A 115 -12.20 -0.35 -5.17
C ALA A 115 -12.19 -1.86 -5.47
N GLN A 116 -13.15 -2.34 -6.27
CA GLN A 116 -13.25 -3.73 -6.69
C GLN A 116 -12.10 -4.14 -7.61
N ALA A 117 -11.65 -3.25 -8.50
CA ALA A 117 -10.50 -3.48 -9.37
C ALA A 117 -9.22 -3.69 -8.54
N LEU A 118 -8.96 -2.81 -7.57
CA LEU A 118 -7.85 -2.96 -6.63
C LEU A 118 -7.94 -4.26 -5.84
N ALA A 119 -9.14 -4.61 -5.36
CA ALA A 119 -9.36 -5.87 -4.65
C ALA A 119 -9.02 -7.10 -5.52
N ARG A 120 -9.41 -7.09 -6.81
CA ARG A 120 -9.06 -8.16 -7.77
C ARG A 120 -7.56 -8.24 -8.01
N LEU A 121 -6.86 -7.11 -8.17
CA LEU A 121 -5.40 -7.08 -8.36
C LEU A 121 -4.66 -7.70 -7.17
N ILE A 122 -5.10 -7.38 -5.96
CA ILE A 122 -4.54 -7.93 -4.72
C ILE A 122 -4.84 -9.43 -4.61
N ALA A 123 -6.11 -9.84 -4.73
CA ALA A 123 -6.54 -11.21 -4.56
C ALA A 123 -5.93 -12.18 -5.58
N ARG A 124 -5.66 -11.70 -6.80
CA ARG A 124 -4.99 -12.47 -7.87
C ARG A 124 -3.47 -12.41 -7.81
N ARG A 125 -2.90 -11.75 -6.81
CA ARG A 125 -1.43 -11.55 -6.68
C ARG A 125 -0.80 -10.93 -7.94
N THR A 126 -1.56 -10.10 -8.65
CA THR A 126 -1.10 -9.42 -9.86
C THR A 126 0.00 -8.41 -9.55
N VAL A 127 -0.04 -7.80 -8.39
CA VAL A 127 0.92 -6.80 -7.89
C VAL A 127 1.68 -7.37 -6.70
N GLN A 128 2.96 -7.01 -6.57
CA GLN A 128 3.87 -7.51 -5.53
C GLN A 128 4.70 -6.38 -4.94
N GLY A 129 5.41 -6.64 -3.85
CA GLY A 129 6.34 -5.71 -3.22
C GLY A 129 5.74 -4.31 -2.99
N PRO A 130 6.45 -3.24 -3.36
CA PRO A 130 5.98 -1.87 -3.13
C PRO A 130 4.67 -1.53 -3.84
N CYS A 131 4.38 -2.16 -5.01
CA CYS A 131 3.11 -1.98 -5.72
C CYS A 131 1.95 -2.66 -4.98
N LEU A 132 2.18 -3.81 -4.32
CA LEU A 132 1.19 -4.45 -3.46
C LEU A 132 0.85 -3.55 -2.27
N GLN A 133 1.85 -3.01 -1.58
CA GLN A 133 1.64 -2.07 -0.47
C GLN A 133 0.80 -0.85 -0.91
N ARG A 134 1.14 -0.26 -2.06
CA ARG A 134 0.40 0.86 -2.66
C ARG A 134 -1.06 0.48 -2.96
N ALA A 135 -1.29 -0.69 -3.56
CA ALA A 135 -2.63 -1.20 -3.87
C ALA A 135 -3.48 -1.43 -2.61
N ILE A 136 -2.89 -2.03 -1.56
CA ILE A 136 -3.54 -2.24 -0.27
C ILE A 136 -3.93 -0.92 0.37
N GLY A 137 -3.03 0.06 0.41
CA GLY A 137 -3.32 1.39 0.94
C GLY A 137 -4.44 2.11 0.16
N ALA A 138 -4.43 2.03 -1.17
CA ALA A 138 -5.48 2.58 -2.03
C ALA A 138 -6.83 1.87 -1.81
N ALA A 139 -6.85 0.53 -1.80
CA ALA A 139 -8.03 -0.29 -1.57
C ALA A 139 -8.66 -0.01 -0.19
N ALA A 140 -7.82 0.15 0.86
CA ALA A 140 -8.30 0.49 2.20
C ALA A 140 -8.97 1.87 2.25
N ARG A 141 -8.39 2.88 1.59
CA ARG A 141 -9.00 4.23 1.50
C ARG A 141 -10.33 4.22 0.78
N LEU A 142 -10.49 3.38 -0.23
CA LEU A 142 -11.74 3.25 -1.00
C LEU A 142 -12.77 2.31 -0.36
N GLY A 143 -12.48 1.73 0.81
CA GLY A 143 -13.39 0.82 1.49
C GLY A 143 -13.59 -0.51 0.73
N ALA A 144 -12.59 -0.95 -0.04
CA ALA A 144 -12.66 -2.20 -0.79
C ALA A 144 -12.87 -3.40 0.15
N LYS A 145 -13.56 -4.43 -0.34
CA LYS A 145 -13.72 -5.70 0.37
C LYS A 145 -12.81 -6.75 -0.26
N LEU A 146 -11.99 -7.39 0.55
CA LEU A 146 -11.13 -8.50 0.12
C LEU A 146 -11.72 -9.85 0.55
N PRO A 147 -11.50 -10.93 -0.25
CA PRO A 147 -11.82 -12.28 0.19
C PRO A 147 -11.12 -12.64 1.50
N ALA A 148 -11.79 -13.39 2.39
CA ALA A 148 -11.25 -13.75 3.69
C ALA A 148 -9.87 -14.44 3.61
N GLY A 149 -9.68 -15.36 2.66
CA GLY A 149 -8.39 -16.02 2.43
C GLY A 149 -7.28 -15.03 2.10
N THR A 150 -7.56 -14.04 1.24
CA THR A 150 -6.60 -12.98 0.90
C THR A 150 -6.25 -12.14 2.13
N VAL A 151 -7.23 -11.76 2.95
CA VAL A 151 -6.96 -11.01 4.19
C VAL A 151 -6.04 -11.80 5.12
N MET A 152 -6.29 -13.10 5.28
CA MET A 152 -5.46 -13.97 6.12
C MET A 152 -4.03 -14.12 5.61
N GLU A 153 -3.85 -14.21 4.28
CA GLU A 153 -2.52 -14.21 3.66
C GLU A 153 -1.79 -12.88 3.94
N LEU A 154 -2.46 -11.75 3.77
CA LEU A 154 -1.87 -10.43 4.02
C LEU A 154 -1.54 -10.22 5.50
N LEU A 155 -2.35 -10.72 6.43
CA LEU A 155 -2.06 -10.67 7.87
C LEU A 155 -0.82 -11.50 8.27
N ARG A 156 -0.44 -12.49 7.46
CA ARG A 156 0.77 -13.31 7.62
C ARG A 156 1.96 -12.86 6.79
N HIS A 157 1.79 -11.78 6.01
CA HIS A 157 2.83 -11.29 5.10
C HIS A 157 4.12 -10.91 5.85
N ASP A 158 5.28 -11.05 5.20
CA ASP A 158 6.58 -10.73 5.82
C ASP A 158 6.75 -9.23 6.08
N ASP A 159 6.23 -8.38 5.20
CA ASP A 159 6.25 -6.94 5.37
C ASP A 159 5.29 -6.49 6.49
N PRO A 160 5.80 -5.81 7.54
CA PRO A 160 4.97 -5.36 8.68
C PRO A 160 3.94 -4.31 8.28
N GLN A 161 4.21 -3.50 7.27
CA GLN A 161 3.26 -2.47 6.82
C GLN A 161 2.07 -3.11 6.11
N ILE A 162 2.31 -4.14 5.29
CA ILE A 162 1.24 -4.91 4.64
C ILE A 162 0.35 -5.57 5.69
N ARG A 163 0.93 -6.19 6.74
CA ARG A 163 0.12 -6.74 7.86
C ARG A 163 -0.72 -5.67 8.55
N ALA A 164 -0.12 -4.52 8.80
CA ALA A 164 -0.79 -3.41 9.45
C ALA A 164 -1.98 -2.89 8.65
N ASP A 165 -1.84 -2.75 7.35
CA ASP A 165 -2.92 -2.29 6.48
C ASP A 165 -3.98 -3.38 6.25
N ALA A 166 -3.59 -4.66 6.21
CA ALA A 166 -4.48 -5.80 6.02
C ALA A 166 -5.59 -5.90 7.08
N ARG A 167 -5.31 -5.48 8.33
CA ARG A 167 -6.30 -5.49 9.41
C ARG A 167 -7.58 -4.72 9.07
N ARG A 168 -7.49 -3.70 8.22
CA ARG A 168 -8.63 -2.86 7.80
C ARG A 168 -9.65 -3.61 6.94
N PHE A 169 -9.24 -4.71 6.32
CA PHE A 169 -10.10 -5.56 5.50
C PHE A 169 -10.74 -6.71 6.28
N ALA A 170 -10.33 -6.92 7.52
CA ALA A 170 -10.83 -8.00 8.34
C ALA A 170 -12.30 -7.71 8.74
N GLN A 171 -13.23 -8.39 8.10
CA GLN A 171 -14.65 -8.29 8.42
C GLN A 171 -15.02 -9.22 9.58
N PRO A 172 -15.84 -8.80 10.55
CA PRO A 172 -16.23 -9.62 11.68
C PRO A 172 -17.15 -10.76 11.21
N SER A 173 -16.56 -11.94 10.98
CA SER A 173 -17.27 -13.19 10.78
C SER A 173 -16.75 -14.26 11.73
N PRO A 174 -17.54 -15.27 12.14
CA PRO A 174 -17.06 -16.32 13.05
C PRO A 174 -15.78 -16.98 12.58
N GLY A 175 -15.64 -17.28 11.29
CA GLY A 175 -14.45 -17.90 10.73
C GLY A 175 -13.22 -16.99 10.78
N ILE A 176 -13.35 -15.72 10.42
CA ILE A 176 -12.26 -14.74 10.50
C ILE A 176 -11.83 -14.53 11.96
N VAL A 177 -12.78 -14.40 12.88
CA VAL A 177 -12.47 -14.24 14.30
C VAL A 177 -11.73 -15.46 14.85
N ALA A 178 -12.15 -16.68 14.51
CA ALA A 178 -11.45 -17.91 14.90
C ALA A 178 -10.00 -17.94 14.38
N GLN A 179 -9.82 -17.65 13.10
CA GLN A 179 -8.49 -17.60 12.49
C GLN A 179 -7.59 -16.50 13.07
N LEU A 180 -8.16 -15.32 13.38
CA LEU A 180 -7.39 -14.26 14.04
C LEU A 180 -6.97 -14.66 15.45
N ARG A 181 -7.82 -15.40 16.20
CA ARG A 181 -7.45 -15.96 17.50
C ARG A 181 -6.27 -16.92 17.40
N GLU A 182 -6.26 -17.81 16.40
CA GLU A 182 -5.11 -18.69 16.15
C GLU A 182 -3.82 -17.91 15.89
N LEU A 183 -3.91 -16.75 15.18
CA LEU A 183 -2.75 -15.90 14.92
C LEU A 183 -2.23 -15.15 16.16
N LEU A 184 -2.97 -15.10 17.27
CA LEU A 184 -2.44 -14.54 18.52
C LEU A 184 -1.30 -15.39 19.10
N ASP A 185 -1.21 -16.66 18.71
CA ASP A 185 -0.16 -17.60 19.11
C ASP A 185 0.92 -17.80 18.02
N ASP A 186 0.90 -17.01 16.93
CA ASP A 186 1.93 -17.08 15.89
C ASP A 186 3.32 -16.82 16.46
N LEU A 187 4.33 -17.52 15.98
CA LEU A 187 5.72 -17.36 16.43
C LEU A 187 6.24 -15.94 16.19
N ARG A 188 5.79 -15.28 15.13
CA ARG A 188 6.21 -13.93 14.74
C ARG A 188 5.41 -12.87 15.50
N ARG A 189 6.09 -12.12 16.38
CA ARG A 189 5.46 -11.02 17.14
C ARG A 189 4.64 -10.05 16.26
N PRO A 190 5.12 -9.60 15.07
CA PRO A 190 4.35 -8.70 14.22
C PRO A 190 3.03 -9.29 13.72
N VAL A 191 2.94 -10.61 13.53
CA VAL A 191 1.68 -11.29 13.16
C VAL A 191 0.70 -11.29 14.33
N ARG A 192 1.19 -11.65 15.56
CA ARG A 192 0.37 -11.57 16.78
C ARG A 192 -0.20 -10.17 17.00
N MET A 193 0.64 -9.15 16.82
CA MET A 193 0.22 -7.74 16.97
C MET A 193 -0.83 -7.35 15.92
N ALA A 194 -0.66 -7.74 14.66
CA ALA A 194 -1.65 -7.47 13.61
C ALA A 194 -2.99 -8.16 13.89
N ALA A 195 -2.96 -9.42 14.36
CA ALA A 195 -4.16 -10.16 14.75
C ALA A 195 -4.88 -9.51 15.93
N ALA A 196 -4.13 -9.12 16.98
CA ALA A 196 -4.69 -8.42 18.14
C ALA A 196 -5.33 -7.08 17.73
N CYS A 197 -4.67 -6.30 16.86
CA CYS A 197 -5.24 -5.07 16.35
C CYS A 197 -6.52 -5.31 15.53
N ALA A 198 -6.56 -6.34 14.67
CA ALA A 198 -7.76 -6.69 13.93
C ALA A 198 -8.93 -7.06 14.84
N LEU A 199 -8.69 -7.86 15.87
CA LEU A 199 -9.69 -8.24 16.88
C LEU A 199 -10.16 -7.03 17.70
N GLY A 200 -9.26 -6.12 18.09
CA GLY A 200 -9.62 -4.89 18.78
C GLY A 200 -10.57 -4.02 17.96
N LEU A 201 -10.28 -3.81 16.68
CA LEU A 201 -11.15 -3.09 15.74
C LEU A 201 -12.54 -3.78 15.59
N MET A 202 -12.60 -5.10 15.78
CA MET A 202 -13.85 -5.87 15.80
C MET A 202 -14.56 -5.86 17.18
N ARG A 203 -14.11 -5.01 18.11
CA ARG A 203 -14.65 -4.90 19.48
C ARG A 203 -14.60 -6.22 20.24
N ARG A 204 -13.48 -6.97 20.13
CA ARG A 204 -13.24 -8.20 20.86
C ARG A 204 -12.46 -7.91 22.14
N ASP A 205 -13.17 -7.89 23.28
CA ASP A 205 -12.60 -7.49 24.58
C ASP A 205 -11.49 -8.42 25.06
N GLU A 206 -11.47 -9.67 24.60
CA GLU A 206 -10.47 -10.66 25.00
C GLU A 206 -9.04 -10.25 24.66
N VAL A 207 -8.84 -9.36 23.67
CA VAL A 207 -7.48 -8.89 23.28
C VAL A 207 -7.05 -7.63 24.04
N ARG A 208 -7.93 -7.02 24.84
CA ARG A 208 -7.64 -5.79 25.59
C ARG A 208 -6.35 -5.86 26.41
N PRO A 209 -6.08 -6.91 27.21
CA PRO A 209 -4.84 -6.99 27.99
C PRO A 209 -3.59 -7.01 27.10
N LEU A 210 -3.68 -7.69 25.96
CA LEU A 210 -2.59 -7.77 24.99
C LEU A 210 -2.34 -6.42 24.30
N LEU A 211 -3.39 -5.74 23.88
CA LEU A 211 -3.32 -4.41 23.29
C LEU A 211 -2.80 -3.36 24.28
N ALA A 212 -3.25 -3.40 25.54
CA ALA A 212 -2.75 -2.52 26.60
C ALA A 212 -1.25 -2.75 26.86
N ARG A 213 -0.77 -3.99 26.77
CA ARG A 213 0.65 -4.31 26.83
C ARG A 213 1.41 -3.70 25.64
N TYR A 214 0.94 -3.90 24.41
CA TYR A 214 1.57 -3.31 23.23
C TYR A 214 1.56 -1.78 23.26
N LEU A 215 0.48 -1.18 23.77
CA LEU A 215 0.39 0.28 23.92
C LEU A 215 1.44 0.83 24.90
N ARG A 216 1.86 0.04 25.91
CA ARG A 216 2.93 0.41 26.86
C ARG A 216 4.32 0.19 26.29
N GLU A 217 4.53 -0.93 25.56
CA GLU A 217 5.85 -1.35 25.08
C GLU A 217 6.24 -0.64 23.79
N GLU A 218 5.33 -0.56 22.82
CA GLU A 218 5.58 -0.07 21.47
C GLU A 218 4.36 0.70 20.92
N PRO A 219 4.01 1.86 21.49
CA PRO A 219 2.87 2.61 21.04
C PRO A 219 3.00 3.01 19.55
N SER A 220 1.92 2.85 18.81
CA SER A 220 1.81 3.23 17.40
C SER A 220 0.37 3.60 17.08
N THR A 221 0.16 4.38 16.04
CA THR A 221 -1.19 4.76 15.57
C THR A 221 -2.08 3.54 15.40
N GLN A 222 -1.52 2.43 14.89
CA GLN A 222 -2.26 1.19 14.66
C GLN A 222 -2.78 0.54 15.95
N ILE A 223 -1.96 0.57 17.01
CA ILE A 223 -2.34 0.03 18.32
C ILE A 223 -3.34 0.97 18.99
N ILE A 224 -3.14 2.28 18.89
CA ILE A 224 -4.06 3.30 19.39
C ILE A 224 -5.45 3.10 18.79
N ASP A 225 -5.55 3.00 17.45
CA ASP A 225 -6.81 2.77 16.73
C ASP A 225 -7.50 1.48 17.20
N ALA A 226 -6.72 0.41 17.44
CA ALA A 226 -7.26 -0.89 17.83
C ALA A 226 -7.69 -0.95 19.30
N VAL A 227 -7.08 -0.15 20.15
CA VAL A 227 -7.43 -0.05 21.58
C VAL A 227 -8.73 0.71 21.79
N ALA A 228 -8.98 1.79 21.06
CA ALA A 228 -10.11 2.67 21.27
C ALA A 228 -11.46 1.94 21.39
N PRO A 229 -11.84 0.98 20.47
CA PRO A 229 -13.13 0.30 20.54
C PRO A 229 -13.30 -0.66 21.74
N VAL A 230 -12.21 -1.04 22.39
CA VAL A 230 -12.19 -2.01 23.52
C VAL A 230 -11.58 -1.40 24.79
N ALA A 231 -11.40 -0.09 24.84
CA ALA A 231 -10.72 0.59 25.91
C ALA A 231 -11.41 0.41 27.26
N ASN A 232 -10.61 0.28 28.31
CA ASN A 232 -11.01 0.39 29.72
C ASN A 232 -10.26 1.57 30.34
N GLU A 233 -10.44 1.80 31.64
CA GLU A 233 -9.79 2.89 32.36
C GLU A 233 -8.25 2.88 32.24
N GLU A 234 -7.63 1.71 32.27
CA GLU A 234 -6.19 1.57 32.10
C GLU A 234 -5.76 2.07 30.71
N CYS A 235 -6.48 1.66 29.65
CA CYS A 235 -6.20 2.11 28.27
C CYS A 235 -6.38 3.63 28.12
N ILE A 236 -7.42 4.21 28.74
CA ILE A 236 -7.68 5.65 28.74
C ILE A 236 -6.50 6.41 29.36
N VAL A 237 -6.00 5.95 30.52
CA VAL A 237 -4.83 6.57 31.17
C VAL A 237 -3.58 6.46 30.32
N LEU A 238 -3.36 5.32 29.67
CA LEU A 238 -2.23 5.12 28.76
C LEU A 238 -2.31 6.05 27.53
N LEU A 239 -3.48 6.17 26.92
CA LEU A 239 -3.72 7.09 25.81
C LEU A 239 -3.46 8.55 26.22
N GLY A 240 -3.97 8.97 27.37
CA GLY A 240 -3.72 10.31 27.91
C GLY A 240 -2.23 10.57 28.18
N ARG A 241 -1.49 9.57 28.66
CA ARG A 241 -0.02 9.65 28.80
C ARG A 241 0.66 9.83 27.44
N ILE A 242 0.31 9.01 26.45
CA ILE A 242 0.87 9.08 25.09
C ILE A 242 0.61 10.46 24.50
N ALA A 243 -0.62 10.96 24.59
CA ALA A 243 -1.00 12.28 24.08
C ALA A 243 -0.12 13.42 24.64
N ARG A 244 0.27 13.32 25.94
CA ARG A 244 1.13 14.32 26.59
C ARG A 244 2.62 14.15 26.32
N THR A 245 3.10 12.91 26.14
CA THR A 245 4.55 12.62 26.15
C THR A 245 5.13 12.27 24.79
N MET A 246 4.31 11.98 23.78
CA MET A 246 4.74 11.50 22.48
C MET A 246 4.16 12.36 21.35
N PRO A 247 4.82 13.48 20.97
CA PRO A 247 4.27 14.43 19.98
C PRO A 247 3.85 13.80 18.66
N GLY A 248 4.59 12.78 18.18
CA GLY A 248 4.27 12.07 16.94
C GLY A 248 3.01 11.19 16.99
N LEU A 249 2.49 10.90 18.20
CA LEU A 249 1.28 10.09 18.42
C LEU A 249 0.17 10.89 19.13
N SER A 250 0.43 12.13 19.49
CA SER A 250 -0.49 12.95 20.30
C SER A 250 -1.84 13.12 19.62
N ALA A 251 -1.87 13.49 18.34
CA ALA A 251 -3.12 13.64 17.59
C ALA A 251 -3.93 12.32 17.56
N ALA A 252 -3.29 11.21 17.21
CA ALA A 252 -3.97 9.91 17.18
C ALA A 252 -4.50 9.48 18.55
N ALA A 253 -3.77 9.79 19.63
CA ALA A 253 -4.20 9.45 20.98
C ALA A 253 -5.37 10.33 21.45
N LEU A 254 -5.41 11.61 21.06
CA LEU A 254 -6.55 12.50 21.31
C LEU A 254 -7.78 12.04 20.54
N ASP A 255 -7.65 11.78 19.23
CA ASP A 255 -8.74 11.26 18.40
C ASP A 255 -9.32 9.95 18.98
N ALA A 256 -8.45 9.08 19.52
CA ALA A 256 -8.88 7.85 20.18
C ALA A 256 -9.62 8.12 21.49
N LEU A 257 -9.17 9.07 22.32
CA LEU A 257 -9.85 9.47 23.57
C LEU A 257 -11.23 10.06 23.27
N ASP A 258 -11.36 10.89 22.24
CA ASP A 258 -12.64 11.48 21.82
C ASP A 258 -13.62 10.42 21.29
N ALA A 259 -13.11 9.34 20.69
CA ALA A 259 -13.92 8.23 20.20
C ALA A 259 -14.40 7.26 21.31
N ILE A 260 -13.84 7.35 22.52
CA ILE A 260 -14.20 6.48 23.65
C ILE A 260 -15.34 7.13 24.44
N ASP A 261 -16.51 6.49 24.45
CA ASP A 261 -17.68 6.90 25.26
C ASP A 261 -17.44 6.61 26.75
N HIS A 262 -16.62 7.46 27.39
CA HIS A 262 -16.30 7.36 28.81
C HIS A 262 -15.95 8.74 29.43
N PRO A 263 -16.56 9.15 30.56
CA PRO A 263 -16.36 10.48 31.14
C PRO A 263 -14.89 10.84 31.43
N ARG A 264 -14.09 9.84 31.79
CA ARG A 264 -12.66 10.02 32.05
C ARG A 264 -11.86 10.29 30.78
N ALA A 265 -12.27 9.72 29.65
CA ALA A 265 -11.61 9.94 28.36
C ALA A 265 -11.84 11.39 27.91
N SER A 266 -13.09 11.87 27.94
CA SER A 266 -13.45 13.25 27.61
C SER A 266 -12.71 14.25 28.50
N LYS A 267 -12.68 13.99 29.82
CA LYS A 267 -11.95 14.86 30.75
C LYS A 267 -10.46 14.96 30.43
N ILE A 268 -9.80 13.84 30.11
CA ILE A 268 -8.36 13.84 29.77
C ILE A 268 -8.13 14.54 28.42
N ALA A 269 -9.01 14.36 27.43
CA ALA A 269 -8.91 15.03 26.14
C ALA A 269 -9.04 16.56 26.30
N ASP A 270 -10.02 17.01 27.07
CA ASP A 270 -10.24 18.44 27.38
C ASP A 270 -9.01 19.06 28.08
N GLU A 271 -8.45 18.38 29.08
CA GLU A 271 -7.27 18.86 29.80
C GLU A 271 -6.03 19.03 28.92
N ILE A 272 -5.90 18.21 27.87
CA ILE A 272 -4.76 18.26 26.92
C ILE A 272 -5.02 19.24 25.78
N GLY A 273 -6.28 19.29 25.29
CA GLY A 273 -6.68 20.14 24.16
C GLY A 273 -6.74 21.64 24.50
N VAL A 274 -6.84 22.00 25.78
CA VAL A 274 -6.77 23.42 26.19
C VAL A 274 -5.30 23.86 26.16
N PRO A 275 -4.90 24.77 25.24
CA PRO A 275 -3.56 25.33 25.28
C PRO A 275 -3.35 25.99 26.63
N SER A 276 -2.32 25.60 27.37
CA SER A 276 -1.93 26.21 28.62
C SER A 276 -1.67 27.71 28.39
N SER A 277 -2.67 28.53 28.64
CA SER A 277 -2.57 30.00 28.68
C SER A 277 -1.88 30.40 29.98
N ASN A 278 -0.60 30.02 30.13
CA ASN A 278 0.25 30.55 31.21
C ASN A 278 1.68 30.68 30.67
N GLY A 279 2.11 31.91 30.48
CA GLY A 279 3.49 32.29 30.21
C GLY A 279 3.59 33.78 30.00
#